data_56ff107e6e49f5e575a635f99d1e296b
#
_entry.id   56ff107e6e49f5e575a635f99d1e296b
#
_cell.length_a   1.000
_cell.length_b   1.000
_cell.length_c   1.000
_cell.angle_alpha   90.00
_cell.angle_beta   90.00
_cell.angle_gamma   90.00
#
_symmetry.space_group_name_H-M   'P 1'
#
loop_
_entity.id
_entity.type
_entity.pdbx_description
1 polymer ?
#
loop_
_entity_poly.entity_id
_entity_poly.type
_entity_poly.pdbx_seq_one_letter_code
_entity_poly.pdbx_strand_id
1 'polypeptide(L)'
;MLSLKVSMPRITEGLMRRSLVYGLMAGPGKHAFTGPHRRSKAIWLEMTAGQLRAARRGRGPVVWGNAFFPFELLYGLGVTPCRPETMAALAARIGLGQGAIGRAECGNYSGDTCSFYRCALGLDMAGLLPPPDFVVASSYLCDGATKAFYNFSRKYGCDYYLLDVPYHETPGAVAYLAGQLEELAEKIAARQGRPLDKDRLAEAIRLSNEAREYMVKINELRKIRPCPLAGGDAISYVLDMQFFGPGSRLGARFFRTLYEEMKARVEKGEGAVHEEKLRLLWLHYIKPYYPNDIFSFLGGQGASVVFGEANHVYWGPLDPARPFESLAGRMLANPNGGPLERRADLALEFVDAYHIDGVIHFSHWGCRQSCGGEYVIRDMMRRKGVPLLVLDGDGADSRNYSKEQTRLRLEAFLEMLEARR
;
A
#
# COMPACT_ATOMS: atom_id res chain seq x y z
N MET A 1 -13.03 -20.41 30.12
CA MET A 1 -12.09 -19.96 29.05
C MET A 1 -12.73 -19.03 27.99
N LEU A 2 -14.05 -18.85 27.93
CA LEU A 2 -14.74 -17.97 26.96
C LEU A 2 -14.71 -16.46 27.31
N SER A 3 -14.49 -16.09 28.57
CA SER A 3 -14.52 -14.67 28.99
C SER A 3 -13.26 -13.86 28.65
N LEU A 4 -12.10 -14.51 28.53
CA LEU A 4 -10.83 -13.83 28.23
C LEU A 4 -10.67 -13.41 26.76
N LYS A 5 -11.28 -14.13 25.80
CA LYS A 5 -11.21 -13.81 24.38
C LYS A 5 -12.05 -12.58 23.99
N VAL A 6 -13.10 -12.25 24.76
CA VAL A 6 -13.96 -11.08 24.48
C VAL A 6 -13.40 -9.80 25.11
N SER A 7 -12.55 -9.88 26.12
CA SER A 7 -11.97 -8.73 26.80
C SER A 7 -10.73 -8.15 26.07
N MET A 8 -9.94 -8.98 25.41
CA MET A 8 -8.71 -8.55 24.71
C MET A 8 -8.95 -7.49 23.61
N PRO A 9 -9.92 -7.66 22.68
CA PRO A 9 -10.21 -6.63 21.69
C PRO A 9 -10.62 -5.28 22.30
N ARG A 10 -11.43 -5.29 23.36
CA ARG A 10 -11.87 -4.03 24.03
C ARG A 10 -10.73 -3.31 24.73
N ILE A 11 -9.81 -4.03 25.35
CA ILE A 11 -8.61 -3.46 25.96
C ILE A 11 -7.72 -2.84 24.88
N THR A 12 -7.50 -3.55 23.76
CA THR A 12 -6.71 -3.07 22.63
C THR A 12 -7.33 -1.83 21.99
N GLU A 13 -8.65 -1.81 21.77
CA GLU A 13 -9.38 -0.63 21.29
C GLU A 13 -9.23 0.57 22.25
N GLY A 14 -9.37 0.36 23.56
CA GLY A 14 -9.19 1.39 24.56
C GLY A 14 -7.79 1.99 24.56
N LEU A 15 -6.76 1.17 24.40
CA LEU A 15 -5.37 1.60 24.27
C LEU A 15 -5.12 2.38 22.99
N MET A 16 -5.65 1.95 21.85
CA MET A 16 -5.47 2.61 20.54
C MET A 16 -6.12 4.00 20.47
N ARG A 17 -7.04 4.35 21.36
CA ARG A 17 -7.60 5.71 21.46
C ARG A 17 -6.63 6.72 22.09
N ARG A 18 -5.56 6.27 22.74
CA ARG A 18 -4.65 7.13 23.50
C ARG A 18 -3.43 7.50 22.65
N SER A 19 -3.17 8.82 22.51
CA SER A 19 -1.97 9.32 21.81
C SER A 19 -0.65 8.83 22.43
N LEU A 20 -0.67 8.47 23.71
CA LEU A 20 0.50 7.92 24.42
C LEU A 20 0.96 6.59 23.83
N VAL A 21 0.03 5.71 23.44
CA VAL A 21 0.35 4.40 22.85
C VAL A 21 1.13 4.59 21.54
N TYR A 22 0.68 5.50 20.68
CA TYR A 22 1.42 5.82 19.45
C TYR A 22 2.78 6.47 19.73
N GLY A 23 2.88 7.22 20.83
CA GLY A 23 4.17 7.75 21.30
C GLY A 23 5.15 6.67 21.72
N LEU A 24 4.68 5.63 22.42
CA LEU A 24 5.49 4.47 22.79
C LEU A 24 5.87 3.62 21.56
N MET A 25 4.97 3.46 20.60
CA MET A 25 5.26 2.75 19.36
C MET A 25 6.29 3.49 18.50
N ALA A 26 6.15 4.80 18.31
CA ALA A 26 7.08 5.60 17.53
C ALA A 26 8.45 5.82 18.21
N GLY A 27 8.50 5.76 19.54
CA GLY A 27 9.70 5.87 20.37
C GLY A 27 10.33 4.50 20.66
N PRO A 28 10.17 3.97 21.92
CA PRO A 28 10.79 2.70 22.33
C PRO A 28 10.37 1.50 21.48
N GLY A 29 9.08 1.44 21.06
CA GLY A 29 8.53 0.29 20.34
C GLY A 29 9.21 0.00 19.00
N LYS A 30 9.76 1.02 18.33
CA LYS A 30 10.50 0.82 17.07
C LYS A 30 11.77 -0.02 17.23
N HIS A 31 12.31 -0.13 18.43
CA HIS A 31 13.48 -0.94 18.71
C HIS A 31 13.16 -2.42 18.99
N ALA A 32 11.87 -2.77 19.06
CA ALA A 32 11.43 -4.16 19.27
C ALA A 32 11.57 -5.06 18.04
N PHE A 33 11.83 -4.48 16.85
CA PHE A 33 12.04 -5.28 15.64
C PHE A 33 13.36 -6.04 15.68
N THR A 34 13.27 -7.32 15.37
CA THR A 34 14.41 -8.23 15.20
C THR A 34 14.48 -8.75 13.76
N GLY A 35 15.56 -9.42 13.39
CA GLY A 35 15.72 -10.04 12.08
C GLY A 35 16.02 -9.06 10.94
N PRO A 36 15.84 -9.51 9.68
CA PRO A 36 16.12 -8.71 8.49
C PRO A 36 15.30 -7.42 8.44
N HIS A 37 15.93 -6.37 7.88
CA HIS A 37 15.26 -5.07 7.65
C HIS A 37 14.70 -4.40 8.91
N ARG A 38 15.30 -4.67 10.10
CA ARG A 38 14.83 -4.13 11.38
C ARG A 38 14.87 -2.60 11.45
N ARG A 39 15.89 -1.97 10.82
CA ARG A 39 16.07 -0.51 10.82
C ARG A 39 15.00 0.17 9.95
N SER A 40 14.75 -0.34 8.77
CA SER A 40 13.69 0.18 7.89
C SER A 40 12.29 -0.07 8.49
N LYS A 41 12.03 -1.23 9.08
CA LYS A 41 10.77 -1.50 9.81
C LYS A 41 10.55 -0.51 10.96
N ALA A 42 11.63 -0.15 11.68
CA ALA A 42 11.56 0.85 12.75
C ALA A 42 11.18 2.25 12.22
N ILE A 43 11.72 2.66 11.06
CA ILE A 43 11.36 3.93 10.41
C ILE A 43 9.91 3.93 9.93
N TRP A 44 9.42 2.82 9.36
CA TRP A 44 8.02 2.67 8.99
C TRP A 44 7.08 2.84 10.19
N LEU A 45 7.39 2.21 11.32
CA LEU A 45 6.60 2.34 12.54
C LEU A 45 6.67 3.76 13.11
N GLU A 46 7.86 4.38 13.10
CA GLU A 46 8.07 5.78 13.52
C GLU A 46 7.18 6.73 12.72
N MET A 47 7.11 6.55 11.40
CA MET A 47 6.27 7.37 10.52
C MET A 47 4.78 7.15 10.81
N THR A 48 4.33 5.89 10.79
CA THR A 48 2.90 5.55 10.93
C THR A 48 2.37 5.93 12.32
N ALA A 49 3.06 5.54 13.39
CA ALA A 49 2.65 5.88 14.74
C ALA A 49 2.83 7.37 15.06
N GLY A 50 3.86 8.00 14.48
CA GLY A 50 4.12 9.44 14.60
C GLY A 50 3.00 10.29 14.01
N GLN A 51 2.50 9.94 12.84
CA GLN A 51 1.38 10.63 12.19
C GLN A 51 0.08 10.48 13.01
N LEU A 52 -0.25 9.28 13.49
CA LEU A 52 -1.41 9.04 14.33
C LEU A 52 -1.32 9.81 15.65
N ARG A 53 -0.13 9.87 16.25
CA ARG A 53 0.11 10.66 17.44
C ARG A 53 -0.08 12.17 17.19
N ALA A 54 0.44 12.68 16.06
CA ALA A 54 0.32 14.08 15.67
C ALA A 54 -1.15 14.45 15.45
N ALA A 55 -1.88 13.64 14.70
CA ALA A 55 -3.30 13.82 14.43
C ALA A 55 -4.13 13.86 15.72
N ARG A 56 -3.87 12.94 16.67
CA ARG A 56 -4.61 12.92 17.95
C ARG A 56 -4.23 14.04 18.92
N ARG A 57 -3.11 14.73 18.70
CA ARG A 57 -2.68 15.87 19.52
C ARG A 57 -3.11 17.22 18.96
N GLY A 58 -3.81 17.24 17.81
CA GLY A 58 -4.23 18.47 17.16
C GLY A 58 -3.05 19.36 16.70
N ARG A 59 -1.95 18.75 16.28
CA ARG A 59 -0.78 19.47 15.77
C ARG A 59 -0.93 19.81 14.28
N GLY A 60 -1.90 20.65 13.96
CA GLY A 60 -2.25 21.07 12.61
C GLY A 60 -3.37 20.22 12.00
N PRO A 61 -3.85 20.61 10.80
CA PRO A 61 -4.96 19.95 10.14
C PRO A 61 -4.67 18.49 9.83
N VAL A 62 -5.67 17.63 10.03
CA VAL A 62 -5.66 16.22 9.70
C VAL A 62 -6.36 16.02 8.36
N VAL A 63 -5.66 15.47 7.39
CA VAL A 63 -6.21 15.20 6.05
C VAL A 63 -6.27 13.70 5.81
N TRP A 64 -7.46 13.18 5.54
CA TRP A 64 -7.61 11.79 5.12
C TRP A 64 -7.45 11.71 3.60
N GLY A 65 -6.50 10.89 3.15
CA GLY A 65 -6.24 10.65 1.74
C GLY A 65 -6.31 9.17 1.39
N ASN A 66 -6.86 8.83 0.21
CA ASN A 66 -6.83 7.45 -0.28
C ASN A 66 -5.44 7.06 -0.82
N ALA A 67 -5.17 5.77 -0.94
CA ALA A 67 -3.86 5.23 -1.31
C ALA A 67 -3.29 5.75 -2.64
N PHE A 68 -4.14 6.19 -3.56
CA PHE A 68 -3.75 6.68 -4.89
C PHE A 68 -3.70 8.22 -4.99
N PHE A 69 -3.81 8.91 -3.88
CA PHE A 69 -3.60 10.35 -3.78
C PHE A 69 -2.10 10.66 -3.70
N PRO A 70 -1.59 11.77 -4.32
CA PRO A 70 -0.18 12.12 -4.25
C PRO A 70 0.16 12.77 -2.89
N PHE A 71 0.68 11.98 -1.96
CA PHE A 71 0.95 12.41 -0.57
C PHE A 71 2.04 13.48 -0.47
N GLU A 72 2.90 13.63 -1.47
CA GLU A 72 3.86 14.73 -1.58
C GLU A 72 3.18 16.09 -1.42
N LEU A 73 1.98 16.22 -2.02
CA LEU A 73 1.18 17.45 -1.89
C LEU A 73 0.84 17.73 -0.42
N LEU A 74 0.41 16.71 0.34
CA LEU A 74 0.06 16.87 1.75
C LEU A 74 1.27 17.23 2.60
N TYR A 75 2.43 16.62 2.35
CA TYR A 75 3.66 16.98 3.04
C TYR A 75 4.12 18.40 2.71
N GLY A 76 4.06 18.79 1.44
CA GLY A 76 4.32 20.17 0.99
C GLY A 76 3.39 21.19 1.65
N LEU A 77 2.13 20.85 1.85
CA LEU A 77 1.16 21.68 2.54
C LEU A 77 1.31 21.68 4.08
N GLY A 78 2.14 20.81 4.63
CA GLY A 78 2.39 20.72 6.07
C GLY A 78 1.20 20.31 6.91
N VAL A 79 0.33 19.51 6.35
CA VAL A 79 -0.78 18.88 7.06
C VAL A 79 -0.39 17.50 7.57
N THR A 80 -1.17 16.97 8.49
CA THR A 80 -0.98 15.60 9.01
C THR A 80 -1.82 14.61 8.20
N PRO A 81 -1.22 13.77 7.35
CA PRO A 81 -1.98 12.79 6.59
C PRO A 81 -2.45 11.65 7.50
N CYS A 82 -3.69 11.21 7.30
CA CYS A 82 -4.24 9.96 7.83
C CYS A 82 -4.61 9.03 6.67
N ARG A 83 -4.41 7.74 6.87
CA ARG A 83 -4.48 6.71 5.83
C ARG A 83 -5.41 5.59 6.28
N PRO A 84 -6.73 5.70 6.04
CA PRO A 84 -7.71 4.71 6.49
C PRO A 84 -7.42 3.29 6.02
N GLU A 85 -6.91 3.11 4.78
CA GLU A 85 -6.55 1.80 4.23
C GLU A 85 -5.36 1.16 4.96
N THR A 86 -4.34 1.94 5.32
CA THR A 86 -3.22 1.46 6.15
C THR A 86 -3.72 1.02 7.52
N MET A 87 -4.63 1.80 8.11
CA MET A 87 -5.21 1.45 9.41
C MET A 87 -6.05 0.18 9.33
N ALA A 88 -6.76 -0.04 8.24
CA ALA A 88 -7.51 -1.28 7.99
C ALA A 88 -6.55 -2.49 7.87
N ALA A 89 -5.45 -2.36 7.12
CA ALA A 89 -4.43 -3.40 6.99
C ALA A 89 -3.78 -3.74 8.34
N LEU A 90 -3.44 -2.72 9.15
CA LEU A 90 -2.89 -2.90 10.49
C LEU A 90 -3.90 -3.57 11.43
N ALA A 91 -5.16 -3.14 11.41
CA ALA A 91 -6.23 -3.73 12.20
C ALA A 91 -6.46 -5.21 11.84
N ALA A 92 -6.45 -5.55 10.55
CA ALA A 92 -6.53 -6.94 10.10
C ALA A 92 -5.37 -7.75 10.66
N ARG A 93 -4.13 -7.22 10.59
CA ARG A 93 -2.91 -7.90 11.06
C ARG A 93 -2.91 -8.21 12.55
N ILE A 94 -3.49 -7.32 13.38
CA ILE A 94 -3.53 -7.50 14.84
C ILE A 94 -4.84 -8.11 15.35
N GLY A 95 -5.68 -8.64 14.44
CA GLY A 95 -6.91 -9.35 14.77
C GLY A 95 -8.13 -8.46 15.09
N LEU A 96 -8.05 -7.15 14.87
CA LEU A 96 -9.18 -6.22 15.04
C LEU A 96 -10.05 -6.09 13.78
N GLY A 97 -9.58 -6.57 12.63
CA GLY A 97 -10.23 -6.40 11.33
C GLY A 97 -11.65 -6.93 11.29
N GLN A 98 -11.88 -8.18 11.74
CA GLN A 98 -13.22 -8.78 11.74
C GLN A 98 -14.23 -7.99 12.59
N GLY A 99 -13.84 -7.56 13.78
CA GLY A 99 -14.72 -6.76 14.65
C GLY A 99 -15.06 -5.41 14.03
N ALA A 100 -14.11 -4.78 13.35
CA ALA A 100 -14.34 -3.53 12.64
C ALA A 100 -15.28 -3.75 11.43
N ILE A 101 -15.02 -4.75 10.60
CA ILE A 101 -15.86 -5.09 9.44
C ILE A 101 -17.30 -5.40 9.87
N GLY A 102 -17.48 -6.24 10.90
CA GLY A 102 -18.81 -6.55 11.43
C GLY A 102 -19.55 -5.31 11.96
N ARG A 103 -18.85 -4.35 12.56
CA ARG A 103 -19.44 -3.08 12.98
C ARG A 103 -19.92 -2.24 11.79
N ALA A 104 -19.18 -2.20 10.70
CA ALA A 104 -19.60 -1.51 9.49
C ALA A 104 -20.84 -2.19 8.87
N GLU A 105 -20.86 -3.51 8.80
CA GLU A 105 -21.98 -4.30 8.28
C GLU A 105 -23.24 -4.09 9.13
N CYS A 106 -23.13 -4.08 10.47
CA CYS A 106 -24.24 -3.71 11.36
C CYS A 106 -24.68 -2.25 11.17
N GLY A 107 -23.80 -1.38 10.67
CA GLY A 107 -24.11 -0.01 10.26
C GLY A 107 -24.69 0.11 8.86
N ASN A 108 -25.15 -0.98 8.25
CA ASN A 108 -25.76 -1.07 6.92
C ASN A 108 -24.78 -0.80 5.75
N TYR A 109 -23.49 -1.01 5.93
CA TYR A 109 -22.54 -1.03 4.81
C TYR A 109 -22.55 -2.41 4.16
N SER A 110 -22.70 -2.43 2.82
CA SER A 110 -22.79 -3.67 2.06
C SER A 110 -21.56 -4.56 2.20
N GLY A 111 -21.76 -5.87 2.33
CA GLY A 111 -20.74 -6.90 2.30
C GLY A 111 -19.94 -6.97 0.99
N ASP A 112 -20.50 -6.47 -0.12
CA ASP A 112 -19.87 -6.42 -1.43
C ASP A 112 -18.83 -5.27 -1.54
N THR A 113 -18.83 -4.34 -0.58
CA THR A 113 -17.82 -3.28 -0.52
C THR A 113 -16.46 -3.87 -0.14
N CYS A 114 -15.40 -3.38 -0.76
CA CYS A 114 -14.03 -3.78 -0.44
C CYS A 114 -13.80 -3.80 1.09
N SER A 115 -13.24 -4.89 1.60
CA SER A 115 -13.06 -5.12 3.03
C SER A 115 -12.16 -4.09 3.72
N PHE A 116 -11.23 -3.46 3.00
CA PHE A 116 -10.42 -2.36 3.55
C PHE A 116 -11.30 -1.17 3.92
N TYR A 117 -12.28 -0.82 3.08
CA TYR A 117 -13.20 0.29 3.39
C TYR A 117 -14.22 -0.10 4.44
N ARG A 118 -14.75 -1.33 4.43
CA ARG A 118 -15.59 -1.82 5.55
C ARG A 118 -14.82 -1.80 6.87
N CYS A 119 -13.57 -2.24 6.85
CA CYS A 119 -12.72 -2.21 8.04
C CYS A 119 -12.45 -0.76 8.51
N ALA A 120 -12.06 0.15 7.59
CA ALA A 120 -11.82 1.55 7.90
C ALA A 120 -13.07 2.26 8.46
N LEU A 121 -14.25 2.01 7.87
CA LEU A 121 -15.53 2.52 8.36
C LEU A 121 -15.83 2.01 9.79
N GLY A 122 -15.63 0.73 10.02
CA GLY A 122 -15.84 0.16 11.35
C GLY A 122 -14.83 0.64 12.41
N LEU A 123 -13.58 0.89 12.03
CA LEU A 123 -12.58 1.54 12.90
C LEU A 123 -12.99 2.98 13.23
N ASP A 124 -13.48 3.71 12.23
CA ASP A 124 -13.99 5.05 12.40
C ASP A 124 -15.23 5.10 13.31
N MET A 125 -16.20 4.20 13.11
CA MET A 125 -17.36 4.05 13.99
C MET A 125 -16.97 3.71 15.44
N ALA A 126 -15.83 3.02 15.61
CA ALA A 126 -15.26 2.74 16.95
C ALA A 126 -14.48 3.91 17.56
N GLY A 127 -14.32 5.04 16.84
CA GLY A 127 -13.51 6.19 17.27
C GLY A 127 -12.00 5.88 17.31
N LEU A 128 -11.55 4.90 16.53
CA LEU A 128 -10.15 4.50 16.47
C LEU A 128 -9.33 5.33 15.47
N LEU A 129 -9.99 6.01 14.53
CA LEU A 129 -9.36 6.97 13.63
C LEU A 129 -9.45 8.40 14.20
N PRO A 130 -8.45 9.26 14.00
CA PRO A 130 -8.54 10.67 14.37
C PRO A 130 -9.50 11.38 13.40
N PRO A 131 -10.39 12.29 13.86
CA PRO A 131 -11.30 13.01 12.97
C PRO A 131 -10.53 13.81 11.92
N PRO A 132 -11.02 13.88 10.66
CA PRO A 132 -10.40 14.69 9.61
C PRO A 132 -10.89 16.14 9.66
N ASP A 133 -10.00 17.08 9.29
CA ASP A 133 -10.36 18.45 8.92
C ASP A 133 -10.72 18.54 7.44
N PHE A 134 -10.13 17.67 6.62
CA PHE A 134 -10.39 17.52 5.19
C PHE A 134 -10.33 16.06 4.77
N VAL A 135 -11.06 15.74 3.72
CA VAL A 135 -11.02 14.44 3.08
C VAL A 135 -10.69 14.64 1.60
N VAL A 136 -9.64 13.97 1.13
CA VAL A 136 -9.21 14.03 -0.28
C VAL A 136 -9.20 12.64 -0.88
N ALA A 137 -9.63 12.51 -2.13
CA ALA A 137 -9.57 11.25 -2.86
C ALA A 137 -9.23 11.50 -4.32
N SER A 138 -8.78 10.47 -5.02
CA SER A 138 -8.71 10.46 -6.49
C SER A 138 -9.76 9.50 -7.05
N SER A 139 -10.33 9.83 -8.21
CA SER A 139 -11.24 8.93 -8.95
C SER A 139 -10.48 7.71 -9.51
N TYR A 140 -9.15 7.74 -9.42
CA TYR A 140 -8.23 6.83 -10.05
C TYR A 140 -8.09 5.53 -9.27
N LEU A 141 -8.13 4.43 -10.01
CA LEU A 141 -7.96 3.04 -9.64
C LEU A 141 -9.03 2.43 -8.73
N CYS A 142 -9.75 3.18 -7.91
CA CYS A 142 -10.61 2.58 -6.90
C CYS A 142 -11.98 3.26 -6.78
N ASP A 143 -13.02 2.62 -7.31
CA ASP A 143 -14.40 3.12 -7.22
C ASP A 143 -14.93 3.16 -5.77
N GLY A 144 -14.49 2.20 -4.95
CA GLY A 144 -14.86 2.13 -3.54
C GLY A 144 -14.30 3.31 -2.73
N ALA A 145 -13.09 3.79 -3.09
CA ALA A 145 -12.45 4.91 -2.39
C ALA A 145 -13.29 6.18 -2.48
N THR A 146 -13.70 6.58 -3.67
CA THR A 146 -14.44 7.83 -3.87
C THR A 146 -15.69 7.90 -3.01
N LYS A 147 -16.44 6.79 -2.93
CA LYS A 147 -17.67 6.69 -2.15
C LYS A 147 -17.42 6.63 -0.64
N ALA A 148 -16.42 5.86 -0.21
CA ALA A 148 -16.08 5.74 1.20
C ALA A 148 -15.56 7.07 1.76
N PHE A 149 -14.71 7.77 1.00
CA PHE A 149 -14.15 9.06 1.44
C PHE A 149 -15.19 10.17 1.43
N TYR A 150 -16.10 10.20 0.44
CA TYR A 150 -17.26 11.09 0.49
C TYR A 150 -18.12 10.83 1.74
N ASN A 151 -18.34 9.57 2.09
CA ASN A 151 -19.12 9.21 3.26
C ASN A 151 -18.45 9.66 4.57
N PHE A 152 -17.11 9.53 4.67
CA PHE A 152 -16.37 10.10 5.80
C PHE A 152 -16.54 11.62 5.91
N SER A 153 -16.43 12.36 4.80
CA SER A 153 -16.62 13.82 4.82
C SER A 153 -18.02 14.22 5.28
N ARG A 154 -19.06 13.50 4.83
CA ARG A 154 -20.44 13.71 5.24
C ARG A 154 -20.63 13.48 6.76
N LYS A 155 -20.02 12.42 7.28
CA LYS A 155 -20.09 12.09 8.71
C LYS A 155 -19.50 13.19 9.58
N TYR A 156 -18.38 13.76 9.15
CA TYR A 156 -17.66 14.80 9.92
C TYR A 156 -18.06 16.22 9.55
N GLY A 157 -18.88 16.43 8.52
CA GLY A 157 -19.26 17.77 8.05
C GLY A 157 -18.03 18.56 7.53
N CYS A 158 -16.99 17.88 7.03
CA CYS A 158 -15.78 18.52 6.53
C CYS A 158 -15.73 18.49 5.00
N ASP A 159 -14.85 19.33 4.42
CA ASP A 159 -14.71 19.45 2.98
C ASP A 159 -14.21 18.14 2.35
N TYR A 160 -14.77 17.82 1.18
CA TYR A 160 -14.35 16.70 0.34
C TYR A 160 -13.80 17.20 -0.99
N TYR A 161 -12.59 16.78 -1.33
CA TYR A 161 -11.96 17.10 -2.61
C TYR A 161 -11.68 15.80 -3.37
N LEU A 162 -12.29 15.70 -4.54
CA LEU A 162 -12.08 14.61 -5.49
C LEU A 162 -11.21 15.10 -6.64
N LEU A 163 -10.04 14.50 -6.80
CA LEU A 163 -9.25 14.63 -8.02
C LEU A 163 -9.87 13.74 -9.10
N ASP A 164 -10.39 14.34 -10.15
CA ASP A 164 -10.89 13.63 -11.31
C ASP A 164 -9.73 13.33 -12.26
N VAL A 165 -9.32 12.07 -12.31
CA VAL A 165 -8.15 11.62 -13.06
C VAL A 165 -8.60 11.06 -14.40
N PRO A 166 -8.18 11.65 -15.53
CA PRO A 166 -8.49 11.16 -16.88
C PRO A 166 -7.99 9.72 -17.11
N TYR A 167 -8.73 8.97 -17.92
CA TYR A 167 -8.41 7.59 -18.25
C TYR A 167 -7.19 7.45 -19.17
N HIS A 168 -7.01 8.42 -20.10
CA HIS A 168 -5.89 8.41 -21.04
C HIS A 168 -4.86 9.48 -20.69
N GLU A 169 -3.59 9.11 -20.78
CA GLU A 169 -2.47 10.03 -20.63
C GLU A 169 -2.31 10.87 -21.91
N THR A 170 -2.63 12.16 -21.84
CA THR A 170 -2.44 13.13 -22.90
C THR A 170 -1.91 14.44 -22.31
N PRO A 171 -1.28 15.33 -23.12
CA PRO A 171 -0.87 16.65 -22.62
C PRO A 171 -2.02 17.46 -21.99
N GLY A 172 -3.22 17.39 -22.57
CA GLY A 172 -4.42 18.02 -22.00
C GLY A 172 -4.84 17.39 -20.66
N ALA A 173 -4.72 16.07 -20.51
CA ALA A 173 -5.01 15.37 -19.27
C ALA A 173 -4.03 15.76 -18.14
N VAL A 174 -2.74 15.93 -18.47
CA VAL A 174 -1.74 16.40 -17.51
C VAL A 174 -2.07 17.81 -17.03
N ALA A 175 -2.35 18.74 -17.94
CA ALA A 175 -2.70 20.12 -17.61
C ALA A 175 -4.00 20.18 -16.76
N TYR A 176 -5.01 19.41 -17.14
CA TYR A 176 -6.29 19.33 -16.42
C TYR A 176 -6.09 18.85 -14.96
N LEU A 177 -5.35 17.77 -14.78
CA LEU A 177 -5.11 17.22 -13.43
C LEU A 177 -4.16 18.11 -12.61
N ALA A 178 -3.16 18.73 -13.25
CA ALA A 178 -2.27 19.70 -12.59
C ALA A 178 -3.05 20.90 -12.05
N GLY A 179 -3.98 21.45 -12.83
CA GLY A 179 -4.86 22.54 -12.37
C GLY A 179 -5.69 22.15 -11.15
N GLN A 180 -6.24 20.93 -11.10
CA GLN A 180 -6.98 20.44 -9.93
C GLN A 180 -6.07 20.31 -8.69
N LEU A 181 -4.82 19.83 -8.86
CA LEU A 181 -3.86 19.71 -7.76
C LEU A 181 -3.46 21.09 -7.21
N GLU A 182 -3.28 22.08 -8.08
CA GLU A 182 -2.98 23.47 -7.69
C GLU A 182 -4.15 24.09 -6.94
N GLU A 183 -5.38 24.01 -7.50
CA GLU A 183 -6.60 24.50 -6.86
C GLU A 183 -6.81 23.88 -5.47
N LEU A 184 -6.61 22.56 -5.34
CA LEU A 184 -6.69 21.86 -4.08
C LEU A 184 -5.64 22.38 -3.08
N ALA A 185 -4.40 22.56 -3.54
CA ALA A 185 -3.31 23.07 -2.68
C ALA A 185 -3.63 24.47 -2.16
N GLU A 186 -4.14 25.36 -3.01
CA GLU A 186 -4.55 26.71 -2.63
C GLU A 186 -5.71 26.71 -1.63
N LYS A 187 -6.73 25.88 -1.83
CA LYS A 187 -7.86 25.72 -0.91
C LYS A 187 -7.42 25.26 0.47
N ILE A 188 -6.54 24.25 0.55
CA ILE A 188 -6.00 23.76 1.82
C ILE A 188 -5.13 24.82 2.50
N ALA A 189 -4.29 25.55 1.75
CA ALA A 189 -3.44 26.62 2.27
C ALA A 189 -4.29 27.79 2.81
N ALA A 190 -5.28 28.24 2.06
CA ALA A 190 -6.21 29.30 2.48
C ALA A 190 -6.94 28.93 3.77
N ARG A 191 -7.39 27.70 3.91
CA ARG A 191 -8.04 27.21 5.14
C ARG A 191 -7.09 27.18 6.34
N GLN A 192 -5.77 27.06 6.11
CA GLN A 192 -4.74 27.20 7.14
C GLN A 192 -4.40 28.68 7.45
N GLY A 193 -5.05 29.65 6.80
CA GLY A 193 -4.79 31.08 6.95
C GLY A 193 -3.42 31.52 6.45
N ARG A 194 -2.82 30.81 5.49
CA ARG A 194 -1.49 31.12 4.93
C ARG A 194 -1.44 30.88 3.42
N PRO A 195 -0.58 31.56 2.70
CA PRO A 195 -0.35 31.27 1.28
C PRO A 195 0.30 29.90 1.08
N LEU A 196 0.19 29.37 -0.15
CA LEU A 196 0.88 28.15 -0.56
C LEU A 196 2.40 28.37 -0.51
N ASP A 197 3.09 27.54 0.26
CA ASP A 197 4.55 27.51 0.38
C ASP A 197 5.15 26.67 -0.77
N LYS A 198 5.53 27.33 -1.85
CA LYS A 198 6.10 26.69 -3.04
C LYS A 198 7.47 26.04 -2.77
N ASP A 199 8.27 26.60 -1.87
CA ASP A 199 9.59 26.06 -1.52
C ASP A 199 9.45 24.74 -0.75
N ARG A 200 8.48 24.68 0.15
CA ARG A 200 8.17 23.45 0.89
C ARG A 200 7.59 22.36 -0.01
N LEU A 201 6.80 22.73 -1.01
CA LEU A 201 6.30 21.78 -2.00
C LEU A 201 7.45 21.26 -2.88
N ALA A 202 8.34 22.15 -3.34
CA ALA A 202 9.54 21.78 -4.09
C ALA A 202 10.46 20.85 -3.27
N GLU A 203 10.60 21.08 -1.96
CA GLU A 203 11.36 20.19 -1.07
C GLU A 203 10.69 18.80 -0.96
N ALA A 204 9.37 18.74 -0.85
CA ALA A 204 8.65 17.47 -0.86
C ALA A 204 8.90 16.69 -2.18
N ILE A 205 8.94 17.36 -3.32
CA ILE A 205 9.28 16.74 -4.61
C ILE A 205 10.73 16.24 -4.63
N ARG A 206 11.71 16.99 -4.10
CA ARG A 206 13.10 16.50 -3.99
C ARG A 206 13.23 15.26 -3.11
N LEU A 207 12.53 15.23 -1.96
CA LEU A 207 12.50 14.08 -1.07
C LEU A 207 11.81 12.87 -1.74
N SER A 208 10.79 13.10 -2.57
CA SER A 208 10.16 12.06 -3.38
C SER A 208 11.14 11.47 -4.40
N ASN A 209 11.92 12.32 -5.08
CA ASN A 209 12.96 11.87 -6.02
C ASN A 209 14.06 11.06 -5.33
N GLU A 210 14.50 11.47 -4.14
CA GLU A 210 15.46 10.71 -3.35
C GLU A 210 14.90 9.33 -2.99
N ALA A 211 13.66 9.27 -2.50
CA ALA A 211 13.00 8.00 -2.20
C ALA A 211 12.89 7.10 -3.45
N ARG A 212 12.48 7.68 -4.59
CA ARG A 212 12.38 6.99 -5.88
C ARG A 212 13.72 6.38 -6.32
N GLU A 213 14.82 7.12 -6.20
CA GLU A 213 16.15 6.62 -6.59
C GLU A 213 16.49 5.32 -5.84
N TYR A 214 16.23 5.29 -4.52
CA TYR A 214 16.45 4.08 -3.73
C TYR A 214 15.42 2.97 -4.02
N MET A 215 14.17 3.30 -4.36
CA MET A 215 13.19 2.30 -4.81
C MET A 215 13.66 1.57 -6.07
N VAL A 216 14.21 2.30 -7.04
CA VAL A 216 14.78 1.71 -8.26
C VAL A 216 15.96 0.80 -7.91
N LYS A 217 16.91 1.28 -7.11
CA LYS A 217 18.07 0.48 -6.65
C LYS A 217 17.65 -0.78 -5.89
N ILE A 218 16.62 -0.70 -5.05
CA ILE A 218 16.03 -1.83 -4.33
C ILE A 218 15.49 -2.86 -5.31
N ASN A 219 14.75 -2.42 -6.35
CA ASN A 219 14.20 -3.31 -7.34
C ASN A 219 15.28 -4.01 -8.17
N GLU A 220 16.41 -3.35 -8.45
CA GLU A 220 17.56 -3.99 -9.09
C GLU A 220 18.19 -5.08 -8.20
N LEU A 221 18.32 -4.85 -6.89
CA LEU A 221 18.82 -5.87 -5.97
C LEU A 221 17.91 -7.12 -5.90
N ARG A 222 16.61 -6.97 -6.16
CA ARG A 222 15.65 -8.09 -6.16
C ARG A 222 15.81 -9.02 -7.37
N LYS A 223 16.50 -8.61 -8.42
CA LYS A 223 16.87 -9.46 -9.56
C LYS A 223 17.95 -10.47 -9.20
N ILE A 224 18.76 -10.18 -8.18
CA ILE A 224 19.85 -11.04 -7.71
C ILE A 224 19.29 -12.33 -7.10
N ARG A 225 20.01 -13.42 -7.25
CA ARG A 225 19.69 -14.71 -6.64
C ARG A 225 20.74 -15.05 -5.58
N PRO A 226 20.35 -15.38 -4.34
CA PRO A 226 18.97 -15.36 -3.82
C PRO A 226 18.44 -13.93 -3.61
N CYS A 227 17.11 -13.75 -3.75
CA CYS A 227 16.45 -12.44 -3.56
C CYS A 227 16.57 -11.99 -2.10
N PRO A 228 17.11 -10.78 -1.81
CA PRO A 228 17.36 -10.32 -0.45
C PRO A 228 16.12 -9.86 0.32
N LEU A 229 14.97 -9.65 -0.36
CA LEU A 229 13.73 -9.12 0.22
C LEU A 229 12.57 -10.11 0.12
N ALA A 230 11.96 -10.46 1.24
CA ALA A 230 10.79 -11.32 1.27
C ALA A 230 9.57 -10.61 0.62
N GLY A 231 8.84 -11.33 -0.26
CA GLY A 231 7.66 -10.80 -0.93
C GLY A 231 6.57 -10.33 0.04
N GLY A 232 6.36 -11.02 1.14
CA GLY A 232 5.43 -10.61 2.18
C GLY A 232 5.77 -9.26 2.83
N ASP A 233 7.06 -8.96 2.99
CA ASP A 233 7.54 -7.66 3.47
C ASP A 233 7.40 -6.57 2.38
N ALA A 234 7.74 -6.91 1.14
CA ALA A 234 7.64 -6.01 0.00
C ALA A 234 6.20 -5.51 -0.24
N ILE A 235 5.21 -6.41 -0.12
CA ILE A 235 3.78 -6.10 -0.31
C ILE A 235 3.12 -5.60 1.00
N SER A 236 3.86 -5.46 2.08
CA SER A 236 3.36 -4.90 3.36
C SER A 236 3.91 -3.50 3.59
N TYR A 237 4.90 -3.41 4.48
CA TYR A 237 5.43 -2.12 4.95
C TYR A 237 6.24 -1.38 3.88
N VAL A 238 6.87 -2.08 2.92
CA VAL A 238 7.59 -1.42 1.80
C VAL A 238 6.59 -0.76 0.88
N LEU A 239 5.50 -1.46 0.53
CA LEU A 239 4.43 -0.90 -0.30
C LEU A 239 3.71 0.27 0.40
N ASP A 240 3.42 0.15 1.70
CA ASP A 240 2.86 1.25 2.48
C ASP A 240 3.76 2.50 2.41
N MET A 241 5.07 2.30 2.55
CA MET A 241 6.03 3.40 2.40
C MET A 241 6.14 3.92 0.97
N GLN A 242 5.93 3.10 -0.05
CA GLN A 242 5.94 3.53 -1.45
C GLN A 242 4.75 4.44 -1.79
N PHE A 243 3.59 4.18 -1.20
CA PHE A 243 2.43 5.04 -1.38
C PHE A 243 2.48 6.32 -0.54
N PHE A 244 2.96 6.22 0.69
CA PHE A 244 2.79 7.27 1.70
C PHE A 244 4.10 7.88 2.19
N GLY A 245 5.24 7.33 1.80
CA GLY A 245 6.56 7.83 2.19
C GLY A 245 7.09 8.96 1.33
N PRO A 246 6.90 8.93 -0.02
CA PRO A 246 7.45 9.94 -0.90
C PRO A 246 7.00 11.35 -0.51
N GLY A 247 7.92 12.31 -0.59
CA GLY A 247 7.68 13.68 -0.14
C GLY A 247 7.97 13.93 1.35
N SER A 248 8.27 12.89 2.13
CA SER A 248 8.65 13.02 3.53
C SER A 248 10.11 12.62 3.78
N ARG A 249 10.77 13.28 4.76
CA ARG A 249 12.13 12.91 5.19
C ARG A 249 12.22 11.48 5.72
N LEU A 250 11.18 11.01 6.38
CA LEU A 250 11.12 9.63 6.86
C LEU A 250 11.01 8.63 5.71
N GLY A 251 10.27 8.97 4.65
CA GLY A 251 10.17 8.15 3.46
C GLY A 251 11.51 8.02 2.73
N ALA A 252 12.21 9.13 2.47
CA ALA A 252 13.53 9.12 1.87
C ALA A 252 14.52 8.29 2.72
N ARG A 253 14.55 8.53 4.05
CA ARG A 253 15.39 7.76 4.98
C ARG A 253 15.04 6.27 4.99
N PHE A 254 13.76 5.91 4.90
CA PHE A 254 13.31 4.53 4.86
C PHE A 254 13.90 3.77 3.67
N PHE A 255 13.73 4.31 2.46
CA PHE A 255 14.20 3.63 1.24
C PHE A 255 15.73 3.57 1.16
N ARG A 256 16.42 4.62 1.59
CA ARG A 256 17.89 4.58 1.74
C ARG A 256 18.33 3.47 2.70
N THR A 257 17.72 3.40 3.88
CA THR A 257 18.04 2.39 4.90
C THR A 257 17.74 0.98 4.42
N LEU A 258 16.59 0.78 3.76
CA LEU A 258 16.22 -0.53 3.20
C LEU A 258 17.21 -0.98 2.13
N TYR A 259 17.62 -0.06 1.24
CA TYR A 259 18.65 -0.36 0.24
C TYR A 259 19.97 -0.80 0.88
N GLU A 260 20.45 -0.08 1.92
CA GLU A 260 21.68 -0.44 2.65
C GLU A 260 21.56 -1.84 3.31
N GLU A 261 20.43 -2.12 3.94
CA GLU A 261 20.16 -3.43 4.56
C GLU A 261 20.15 -4.55 3.53
N MET A 262 19.51 -4.32 2.35
CA MET A 262 19.47 -5.31 1.28
C MET A 262 20.84 -5.50 0.63
N LYS A 263 21.57 -4.43 0.37
CA LYS A 263 22.93 -4.48 -0.18
C LYS A 263 23.85 -5.31 0.70
N ALA A 264 23.81 -5.07 2.02
CA ALA A 264 24.61 -5.85 2.98
C ALA A 264 24.25 -7.36 2.99
N ARG A 265 22.99 -7.72 2.71
CA ARG A 265 22.57 -9.12 2.57
C ARG A 265 23.09 -9.74 1.28
N VAL A 266 23.01 -8.99 0.16
CA VAL A 266 23.56 -9.44 -1.13
C VAL A 266 25.06 -9.72 -1.02
N GLU A 267 25.82 -8.82 -0.39
CA GLU A 267 27.28 -8.98 -0.17
C GLU A 267 27.62 -10.23 0.66
N LYS A 268 26.70 -10.71 1.50
CA LYS A 268 26.83 -11.94 2.29
C LYS A 268 26.23 -13.17 1.61
N GLY A 269 25.61 -13.03 0.43
CA GLY A 269 24.87 -14.11 -0.22
C GLY A 269 23.59 -14.52 0.52
N GLU A 270 23.03 -13.66 1.38
CA GLU A 270 21.85 -13.96 2.18
C GLU A 270 20.55 -13.64 1.42
N GLY A 271 19.73 -14.66 1.16
CA GLY A 271 18.38 -14.51 0.59
C GLY A 271 17.29 -14.39 1.66
N ALA A 272 16.09 -13.96 1.22
CA ALA A 272 14.90 -13.98 2.05
C ALA A 272 14.36 -15.41 2.29
N VAL A 273 14.66 -16.32 1.36
CA VAL A 273 14.37 -17.75 1.40
C VAL A 273 15.71 -18.47 1.53
N HIS A 274 15.78 -19.49 2.37
CA HIS A 274 17.05 -20.21 2.67
C HIS A 274 17.67 -20.82 1.42
N GLU A 275 16.84 -21.49 0.58
CA GLU A 275 17.23 -22.04 -0.70
C GLU A 275 16.22 -21.58 -1.75
N GLU A 276 16.60 -20.62 -2.60
CA GLU A 276 15.71 -20.09 -3.63
C GLU A 276 15.69 -21.02 -4.85
N LYS A 277 14.69 -21.90 -4.89
CA LYS A 277 14.43 -22.82 -6.01
C LYS A 277 13.60 -22.10 -7.09
N LEU A 278 12.43 -21.62 -6.72
CA LEU A 278 11.45 -21.00 -7.62
C LEU A 278 11.34 -19.49 -7.37
N ARG A 279 11.19 -18.74 -8.43
CA ARG A 279 10.97 -17.28 -8.42
C ARG A 279 9.54 -16.96 -8.84
N LEU A 280 8.80 -16.28 -7.99
CA LEU A 280 7.41 -15.97 -8.23
C LEU A 280 7.18 -14.46 -8.35
N LEU A 281 6.24 -14.09 -9.24
CA LEU A 281 5.67 -12.76 -9.35
C LEU A 281 4.32 -12.72 -8.64
N TRP A 282 4.09 -11.69 -7.82
CA TRP A 282 2.77 -11.42 -7.23
C TRP A 282 2.09 -10.30 -8.00
N LEU A 283 0.98 -10.59 -8.64
CA LEU A 283 0.14 -9.60 -9.30
C LEU A 283 -0.97 -9.15 -8.36
N HIS A 284 -1.10 -7.90 -8.20
CA HIS A 284 -1.99 -7.07 -7.39
C HIS A 284 -1.25 -6.30 -6.28
N TYR A 285 -1.87 -5.17 -5.87
CA TYR A 285 -1.34 -4.31 -4.77
C TYR A 285 -1.62 -4.86 -3.37
N ILE A 286 -2.46 -5.87 -3.25
CA ILE A 286 -2.97 -6.40 -1.99
C ILE A 286 -2.52 -7.84 -1.80
N LYS A 287 -2.36 -8.21 -0.54
CA LYS A 287 -2.23 -9.59 -0.05
C LYS A 287 -3.16 -9.75 1.15
N PRO A 288 -3.38 -10.96 1.67
CA PRO A 288 -3.99 -11.15 2.98
C PRO A 288 -3.13 -10.51 4.09
N TYR A 289 -3.71 -9.53 4.84
CA TYR A 289 -3.04 -8.86 5.95
C TYR A 289 -3.35 -9.51 7.30
N TYR A 290 -4.47 -10.20 7.44
CA TYR A 290 -4.75 -11.01 8.61
C TYR A 290 -3.73 -12.16 8.77
N PRO A 291 -3.59 -12.76 9.98
CA PRO A 291 -2.67 -13.88 10.20
C PRO A 291 -2.93 -15.03 9.23
N ASN A 292 -1.94 -15.35 8.41
CA ASN A 292 -1.94 -16.43 7.42
C ASN A 292 -0.50 -16.95 7.22
N ASP A 293 -0.35 -18.07 6.51
CA ASP A 293 0.94 -18.71 6.28
C ASP A 293 1.39 -18.75 4.81
N ILE A 294 0.73 -18.03 3.91
CA ILE A 294 0.98 -18.08 2.45
C ILE A 294 2.47 -17.86 2.13
N PHE A 295 3.04 -16.74 2.57
CA PHE A 295 4.43 -16.41 2.23
C PHE A 295 5.46 -17.27 2.98
N SER A 296 5.18 -17.68 4.21
CA SER A 296 6.04 -18.61 4.96
C SER A 296 5.99 -20.01 4.39
N PHE A 297 4.82 -20.46 3.94
CA PHE A 297 4.66 -21.73 3.25
C PHE A 297 5.47 -21.73 1.94
N LEU A 298 5.28 -20.74 1.07
CA LEU A 298 6.05 -20.60 -0.17
C LEU A 298 7.56 -20.61 0.10
N GLY A 299 8.02 -19.82 1.06
CA GLY A 299 9.44 -19.79 1.45
C GLY A 299 9.95 -21.12 1.97
N GLY A 300 9.14 -21.87 2.72
CA GLY A 300 9.48 -23.22 3.20
C GLY A 300 9.66 -24.26 2.08
N GLN A 301 8.98 -24.04 0.95
CA GLN A 301 9.12 -24.85 -0.28
C GLN A 301 10.24 -24.34 -1.22
N GLY A 302 11.02 -23.34 -0.81
CA GLY A 302 12.04 -22.74 -1.67
C GLY A 302 11.49 -21.80 -2.74
N ALA A 303 10.20 -21.42 -2.68
CA ALA A 303 9.57 -20.51 -3.62
C ALA A 303 9.61 -19.07 -3.09
N SER A 304 10.34 -18.20 -3.76
CA SER A 304 10.50 -16.78 -3.39
C SER A 304 9.60 -15.90 -4.23
N VAL A 305 8.72 -15.12 -3.60
CA VAL A 305 8.02 -14.02 -4.29
C VAL A 305 9.02 -12.87 -4.43
N VAL A 306 9.74 -12.87 -5.54
CA VAL A 306 10.86 -11.94 -5.76
C VAL A 306 10.40 -10.56 -6.18
N PHE A 307 9.23 -10.43 -6.81
CA PHE A 307 8.65 -9.16 -7.22
C PHE A 307 7.14 -9.12 -7.02
N GLY A 308 6.61 -7.93 -6.79
CA GLY A 308 5.20 -7.64 -6.80
C GLY A 308 4.94 -6.45 -7.72
N GLU A 309 3.91 -6.51 -8.58
CA GLU A 309 3.61 -5.41 -9.53
C GLU A 309 3.49 -4.05 -8.82
N ALA A 310 2.99 -4.07 -7.60
CA ALA A 310 2.82 -2.87 -6.78
C ALA A 310 4.14 -2.18 -6.38
N ASN A 311 5.26 -2.90 -6.43
CA ASN A 311 6.58 -2.32 -6.15
C ASN A 311 7.24 -1.71 -7.39
N HIS A 312 6.60 -1.76 -8.56
CA HIS A 312 7.12 -1.14 -9.77
C HIS A 312 7.19 0.37 -9.65
N VAL A 313 8.32 0.94 -10.05
CA VAL A 313 8.56 2.39 -10.12
C VAL A 313 8.39 2.82 -11.57
N TYR A 314 7.17 3.18 -11.94
CA TYR A 314 6.75 3.47 -13.32
C TYR A 314 6.95 4.93 -13.74
N TRP A 315 7.47 5.77 -12.87
CA TRP A 315 7.67 7.20 -13.16
C TRP A 315 9.14 7.61 -13.14
N GLY A 316 9.47 8.66 -13.90
CA GLY A 316 10.77 9.31 -13.89
C GLY A 316 10.99 10.26 -12.70
N PRO A 317 12.12 10.95 -12.60
CA PRO A 317 12.28 12.03 -11.63
C PRO A 317 11.24 13.13 -11.86
N LEU A 318 10.68 13.64 -10.76
CA LEU A 318 9.72 14.74 -10.76
C LEU A 318 10.47 16.08 -10.81
N ASP A 319 9.93 17.08 -11.50
CA ASP A 319 10.50 18.43 -11.58
C ASP A 319 10.02 19.29 -10.40
N PRO A 320 10.91 19.71 -9.47
CA PRO A 320 10.52 20.54 -8.34
C PRO A 320 10.05 21.95 -8.73
N ALA A 321 10.39 22.42 -9.94
CA ALA A 321 9.94 23.71 -10.46
C ALA A 321 8.51 23.63 -11.01
N ARG A 322 8.04 22.44 -11.39
CA ARG A 322 6.68 22.16 -11.90
C ARG A 322 6.04 21.03 -11.13
N PRO A 323 5.77 21.21 -9.82
CA PRO A 323 5.35 20.12 -8.95
C PRO A 323 3.99 19.54 -9.33
N PHE A 324 3.04 20.36 -9.74
CA PHE A 324 1.68 19.91 -10.05
C PHE A 324 1.64 19.09 -11.34
N GLU A 325 2.30 19.55 -12.40
CA GLU A 325 2.41 18.81 -13.66
C GLU A 325 3.16 17.48 -13.46
N SER A 326 4.23 17.51 -12.65
CA SER A 326 4.99 16.31 -12.32
C SER A 326 4.16 15.27 -11.57
N LEU A 327 3.39 15.69 -10.57
CA LEU A 327 2.51 14.82 -9.82
C LEU A 327 1.36 14.30 -10.71
N ALA A 328 0.76 15.16 -11.54
CA ALA A 328 -0.28 14.79 -12.50
C ALA A 328 0.22 13.75 -13.51
N GLY A 329 1.39 13.99 -14.12
CA GLY A 329 2.04 13.05 -15.03
C GLY A 329 2.29 11.70 -14.37
N ARG A 330 2.82 11.67 -13.15
CA ARG A 330 3.01 10.42 -12.39
C ARG A 330 1.70 9.68 -12.13
N MET A 331 0.63 10.39 -11.76
CA MET A 331 -0.67 9.76 -11.54
C MET A 331 -1.19 9.10 -12.81
N LEU A 332 -1.14 9.79 -13.94
CA LEU A 332 -1.58 9.28 -15.24
C LEU A 332 -0.71 8.13 -15.77
N ALA A 333 0.59 8.16 -15.48
CA ALA A 333 1.54 7.14 -15.90
C ALA A 333 1.37 5.78 -15.20
N ASN A 334 0.55 5.66 -14.16
CA ASN A 334 0.39 4.40 -13.43
C ASN A 334 -0.20 3.30 -14.34
N PRO A 335 0.48 2.15 -14.47
CA PRO A 335 0.08 1.09 -15.40
C PRO A 335 -1.26 0.42 -15.06
N ASN A 336 -1.75 0.56 -13.84
CA ASN A 336 -3.07 0.06 -13.44
C ASN A 336 -4.21 1.01 -13.82
N GLY A 337 -3.91 2.19 -14.38
CA GLY A 337 -4.87 3.06 -15.03
C GLY A 337 -4.84 2.92 -16.54
N GLY A 338 -5.92 3.29 -17.21
CA GLY A 338 -6.04 3.15 -18.64
C GLY A 338 -6.25 1.70 -19.10
N PRO A 339 -5.84 1.35 -20.33
CA PRO A 339 -6.07 0.04 -20.93
C PRO A 339 -5.40 -1.09 -20.15
N LEU A 340 -6.14 -2.18 -19.98
CA LEU A 340 -5.67 -3.37 -19.22
C LEU A 340 -4.47 -4.05 -19.87
N GLU A 341 -4.37 -3.98 -21.19
CA GLU A 341 -3.27 -4.54 -21.98
C GLU A 341 -1.93 -3.99 -21.51
N ARG A 342 -1.85 -2.69 -21.20
CA ARG A 342 -0.64 -2.06 -20.66
C ARG A 342 -0.16 -2.72 -19.36
N ARG A 343 -1.07 -3.08 -18.47
CA ARG A 343 -0.76 -3.80 -17.22
C ARG A 343 -0.29 -5.22 -17.50
N ALA A 344 -0.92 -5.90 -18.46
CA ALA A 344 -0.61 -7.27 -18.80
C ALA A 344 0.75 -7.36 -19.52
N ASP A 345 1.06 -6.44 -20.44
CA ASP A 345 2.38 -6.36 -21.10
C ASP A 345 3.49 -6.09 -20.07
N LEU A 346 3.27 -5.16 -19.16
CA LEU A 346 4.22 -4.88 -18.07
C LEU A 346 4.45 -6.11 -17.17
N ALA A 347 3.41 -6.90 -16.90
CA ALA A 347 3.56 -8.13 -16.13
C ALA A 347 4.45 -9.16 -16.86
N LEU A 348 4.39 -9.24 -18.20
CA LEU A 348 5.30 -10.06 -19.00
C LEU A 348 6.74 -9.53 -18.95
N GLU A 349 6.95 -8.22 -19.00
CA GLU A 349 8.28 -7.61 -18.80
C GLU A 349 8.87 -7.99 -17.42
N PHE A 350 8.06 -8.06 -16.37
CA PHE A 350 8.53 -8.51 -15.06
C PHE A 350 8.91 -9.99 -15.06
N VAL A 351 8.20 -10.83 -15.81
CA VAL A 351 8.55 -12.26 -15.93
C VAL A 351 9.98 -12.40 -16.45
N ASP A 352 10.32 -11.67 -17.50
CA ASP A 352 11.66 -11.71 -18.09
C ASP A 352 12.70 -11.04 -17.17
N ALA A 353 12.43 -9.82 -16.69
CA ALA A 353 13.38 -9.01 -15.94
C ALA A 353 13.79 -9.63 -14.59
N TYR A 354 12.89 -10.38 -13.95
CA TYR A 354 13.12 -11.00 -12.66
C TYR A 354 13.30 -12.51 -12.74
N HIS A 355 13.37 -13.09 -13.94
CA HIS A 355 13.51 -14.54 -14.19
C HIS A 355 12.44 -15.34 -13.42
N ILE A 356 11.17 -15.03 -13.67
CA ILE A 356 10.02 -15.59 -12.97
C ILE A 356 9.67 -16.96 -13.51
N ASP A 357 9.58 -17.96 -12.64
CA ASP A 357 9.13 -19.31 -12.96
C ASP A 357 7.58 -19.41 -13.00
N GLY A 358 6.88 -18.61 -12.19
CA GLY A 358 5.41 -18.62 -12.13
C GLY A 358 4.82 -17.36 -11.53
N VAL A 359 3.57 -17.09 -11.86
CA VAL A 359 2.83 -15.90 -11.45
C VAL A 359 1.69 -16.27 -10.51
N ILE A 360 1.54 -15.56 -9.40
CA ILE A 360 0.37 -15.61 -8.54
C ILE A 360 -0.42 -14.33 -8.70
N HIS A 361 -1.62 -14.41 -9.24
CA HIS A 361 -2.57 -13.31 -9.28
C HIS A 361 -3.50 -13.40 -8.06
N PHE A 362 -3.38 -12.45 -7.14
CA PHE A 362 -4.28 -12.38 -5.99
C PHE A 362 -5.57 -11.66 -6.36
N SER A 363 -6.64 -12.43 -6.57
CA SER A 363 -7.98 -11.94 -6.92
C SER A 363 -8.71 -11.51 -5.65
N HIS A 364 -8.58 -10.21 -5.30
CA HIS A 364 -9.16 -9.65 -4.08
C HIS A 364 -10.63 -9.28 -4.26
N TRP A 365 -11.50 -9.84 -3.44
CA TRP A 365 -12.94 -9.62 -3.47
C TRP A 365 -13.30 -8.14 -3.23
N GLY A 366 -14.26 -7.66 -4.01
CA GLY A 366 -14.68 -6.26 -3.98
C GLY A 366 -13.67 -5.27 -4.60
N CYS A 367 -12.67 -5.78 -5.33
CA CYS A 367 -11.70 -4.95 -6.05
C CYS A 367 -11.81 -5.16 -7.56
N ARG A 368 -12.36 -4.18 -8.29
CA ARG A 368 -12.49 -4.24 -9.75
C ARG A 368 -11.13 -4.38 -10.44
N GLN A 369 -10.10 -3.72 -9.95
CA GLN A 369 -8.74 -3.78 -10.51
C GLN A 369 -8.12 -5.18 -10.38
N SER A 370 -8.54 -5.95 -9.40
CA SER A 370 -8.10 -7.32 -9.20
C SER A 370 -8.92 -8.30 -10.06
N CYS A 371 -10.24 -8.33 -9.83
CA CYS A 371 -11.12 -9.33 -10.43
C CYS A 371 -11.43 -9.04 -11.91
N GLY A 372 -11.62 -7.75 -12.27
CA GLY A 372 -12.15 -7.37 -13.60
C GLY A 372 -11.19 -7.67 -14.75
N GLY A 373 -9.88 -7.65 -14.52
CA GLY A 373 -8.87 -7.91 -15.54
C GLY A 373 -8.29 -9.32 -15.55
N GLU A 374 -8.72 -10.17 -14.63
CA GLU A 374 -8.12 -11.50 -14.39
C GLU A 374 -8.09 -12.37 -15.65
N TYR A 375 -9.22 -12.45 -16.35
CA TYR A 375 -9.32 -13.31 -17.53
C TYR A 375 -8.35 -12.88 -18.64
N VAL A 376 -8.25 -11.59 -18.92
CA VAL A 376 -7.35 -11.06 -19.96
C VAL A 376 -5.90 -11.32 -19.59
N ILE A 377 -5.50 -11.05 -18.34
CA ILE A 377 -4.14 -11.33 -17.87
C ILE A 377 -3.83 -12.82 -17.96
N ARG A 378 -4.75 -13.68 -17.53
CA ARG A 378 -4.59 -15.13 -17.59
C ARG A 378 -4.43 -15.63 -19.01
N ASP A 379 -5.23 -15.13 -19.96
CA ASP A 379 -5.15 -15.53 -21.37
C ASP A 379 -3.83 -15.06 -22.01
N MET A 380 -3.38 -13.85 -21.73
CA MET A 380 -2.09 -13.34 -22.20
C MET A 380 -0.91 -14.16 -21.65
N MET A 381 -0.89 -14.46 -20.34
CA MET A 381 0.13 -15.31 -19.72
C MET A 381 0.13 -16.71 -20.35
N ARG A 382 -1.05 -17.32 -20.54
CA ARG A 382 -1.19 -18.63 -21.19
C ARG A 382 -0.62 -18.64 -22.61
N ARG A 383 -0.92 -17.63 -23.44
CA ARG A 383 -0.41 -17.48 -24.80
C ARG A 383 1.11 -17.35 -24.85
N LYS A 384 1.71 -16.79 -23.81
CA LYS A 384 3.17 -16.65 -23.64
C LYS A 384 3.80 -17.83 -22.92
N GLY A 385 3.03 -18.88 -22.60
CA GLY A 385 3.53 -20.06 -21.90
C GLY A 385 3.93 -19.83 -20.44
N VAL A 386 3.53 -18.70 -19.84
CA VAL A 386 3.82 -18.33 -18.45
C VAL A 386 2.79 -18.96 -17.52
N PRO A 387 3.21 -19.83 -16.57
CA PRO A 387 2.30 -20.42 -15.59
C PRO A 387 1.72 -19.34 -14.66
N LEU A 388 0.39 -19.36 -14.50
CA LEU A 388 -0.31 -18.42 -13.62
C LEU A 388 -1.32 -19.16 -12.73
N LEU A 389 -1.21 -18.94 -11.41
CA LEU A 389 -2.22 -19.30 -10.41
C LEU A 389 -3.04 -18.08 -10.07
N VAL A 390 -4.36 -18.15 -10.22
CA VAL A 390 -5.28 -17.19 -9.62
C VAL A 390 -5.57 -17.66 -8.20
N LEU A 391 -5.36 -16.80 -7.22
CA LEU A 391 -5.63 -17.06 -5.81
C LEU A 391 -6.72 -16.10 -5.33
N ASP A 392 -7.95 -16.61 -5.28
CA ASP A 392 -9.09 -15.83 -4.78
C ASP A 392 -8.99 -15.64 -3.28
N GLY A 393 -9.34 -14.44 -2.81
CA GLY A 393 -9.30 -14.15 -1.39
C GLY A 393 -9.67 -12.73 -1.04
N ASP A 394 -9.46 -12.40 0.21
CA ASP A 394 -9.70 -11.07 0.75
C ASP A 394 -8.44 -10.56 1.44
N GLY A 395 -8.22 -9.25 1.39
CA GLY A 395 -7.05 -8.62 2.01
C GLY A 395 -7.21 -8.34 3.51
N ALA A 396 -8.41 -8.00 3.96
CA ALA A 396 -8.67 -7.60 5.35
C ALA A 396 -9.69 -8.49 6.08
N ASP A 397 -10.57 -9.17 5.34
CA ASP A 397 -11.62 -10.04 5.88
C ASP A 397 -11.17 -11.50 5.93
N SER A 398 -10.78 -11.98 7.10
CA SER A 398 -10.31 -13.35 7.27
C SER A 398 -11.43 -14.40 7.26
N ARG A 399 -12.71 -14.01 7.24
CA ARG A 399 -13.84 -14.94 7.13
C ARG A 399 -13.86 -15.69 5.79
N ASN A 400 -13.24 -15.09 4.78
CA ASN A 400 -13.16 -15.62 3.42
C ASN A 400 -11.85 -16.41 3.15
N TYR A 401 -11.11 -16.76 4.19
CA TYR A 401 -9.85 -17.49 4.07
C TYR A 401 -10.00 -18.95 4.50
N SER A 402 -9.73 -19.87 3.58
CA SER A 402 -9.55 -21.30 3.87
C SER A 402 -8.08 -21.65 3.71
N LYS A 403 -7.42 -21.93 4.84
CA LYS A 403 -6.00 -22.26 4.88
C LYS A 403 -5.67 -23.51 4.06
N GLU A 404 -6.46 -24.55 4.24
CA GLU A 404 -6.25 -25.85 3.61
C GLU A 404 -6.43 -25.78 2.08
N GLN A 405 -7.49 -25.11 1.62
CA GLN A 405 -7.72 -24.92 0.18
C GLN A 405 -6.63 -24.06 -0.47
N THR A 406 -6.23 -22.97 0.20
CA THR A 406 -5.16 -22.10 -0.28
C THR A 406 -3.85 -22.87 -0.40
N ARG A 407 -3.54 -23.67 0.62
CA ARG A 407 -2.30 -24.47 0.67
C ARG A 407 -2.30 -25.53 -0.44
N LEU A 408 -3.39 -26.28 -0.62
CA LEU A 408 -3.49 -27.28 -1.67
C LEU A 408 -3.29 -26.69 -3.07
N ARG A 409 -3.86 -25.51 -3.34
CA ARG A 409 -3.68 -24.81 -4.62
C ARG A 409 -2.24 -24.35 -4.84
N LEU A 410 -1.57 -23.86 -3.79
CA LEU A 410 -0.16 -23.49 -3.84
C LEU A 410 0.75 -24.69 -4.04
N GLU A 411 0.50 -25.81 -3.35
CA GLU A 411 1.24 -27.07 -3.50
C GLU A 411 1.18 -27.57 -4.95
N ALA A 412 -0.03 -27.73 -5.50
CA ALA A 412 -0.23 -28.17 -6.88
C ALA A 412 0.45 -27.23 -7.91
N PHE A 413 0.44 -25.92 -7.64
CA PHE A 413 1.10 -24.94 -8.49
C PHE A 413 2.63 -25.10 -8.47
N LEU A 414 3.22 -25.27 -7.28
CA LEU A 414 4.67 -25.46 -7.12
C LEU A 414 5.13 -26.77 -7.75
N GLU A 415 4.42 -27.88 -7.56
CA GLU A 415 4.69 -29.17 -8.19
C GLU A 415 4.69 -29.06 -9.72
N MET A 416 3.69 -28.35 -10.29
CA MET A 416 3.62 -28.10 -11.72
C MET A 416 4.82 -27.27 -12.22
N LEU A 417 5.27 -26.27 -11.46
CA LEU A 417 6.45 -25.47 -11.81
C LEU A 417 7.74 -26.31 -11.77
N GLU A 418 7.89 -27.16 -10.75
CA GLU A 418 9.05 -28.06 -10.62
C GLU A 418 9.10 -29.08 -11.75
N ALA A 419 7.96 -29.64 -12.15
CA ALA A 419 7.89 -30.61 -13.27
C ALA A 419 8.20 -30.00 -14.66
N ARG A 420 8.22 -28.67 -14.78
CA ARG A 420 8.55 -27.95 -16.03
C ARG A 420 10.05 -27.63 -16.18
N ARG A 421 10.83 -27.83 -15.15
CA ARG A 421 12.30 -27.64 -15.13
C ARG A 421 13.00 -28.88 -15.67
#